data_46b92c82b074d92bd7bc4f5ebf3a8f35
#
_entry.id   46b92c82b074d92bd7bc4f5ebf3a8f35
#
_cell.length_a   1.000
_cell.length_b   1.000
_cell.length_c   1.000
_cell.angle_alpha   90.00
_cell.angle_beta   90.00
_cell.angle_gamma   90.00
#
_symmetry.space_group_name_H-M   'P 1'
#
loop_
_entity.id
_entity.type
_entity.pdbx_description
1 polymer ?
#
loop_
_entity_poly.entity_id
_entity_poly.type
_entity_poly.pdbx_seq_one_letter_code
_entity_poly.pdbx_strand_id
1 'polypeptide(L)'
;SEPQKVIWVMVPSGSATESTIKDLSTALNKGDIIIDGGNSYYKETIKRAIKLKEFGISLLDSGTSGGVWGEEEGYCLMIGGDKKAYDHCKPLFKSLAAGPSGSDYMGESGAGHFVKMIHNGIEYGMMQSMAEGFEILHAKNEFDLDLHKISSLWRHGSVVRSWLLDLMDSALSEDSELSDVAPYVEDSGEGRWTILESIDLDVPSHAITSSLYS
;
A
#
# COMPACT_ATOMS: atom_id res chain seq x y z
N SER A 1 7.56 -30.53 -21.26
CA SER A 1 7.97 -29.25 -20.64
C SER A 1 7.38 -29.18 -19.25
N GLU A 2 8.17 -28.75 -18.29
CA GLU A 2 7.64 -28.44 -16.94
C GLU A 2 6.59 -27.33 -17.05
N PRO A 3 5.56 -27.33 -16.16
CA PRO A 3 4.58 -26.28 -16.13
C PRO A 3 5.25 -24.95 -15.73
N GLN A 4 4.76 -23.84 -16.30
CA GLN A 4 5.21 -22.49 -15.95
C GLN A 4 5.00 -22.25 -14.44
N LYS A 5 6.05 -21.79 -13.76
CA LYS A 5 6.00 -21.47 -12.34
C LYS A 5 5.62 -20.00 -12.14
N VAL A 6 4.79 -19.74 -11.14
CA VAL A 6 4.44 -18.40 -10.67
C VAL A 6 4.80 -18.33 -9.18
N ILE A 7 5.72 -17.45 -8.82
CA ILE A 7 6.20 -17.28 -7.45
C ILE A 7 5.78 -15.91 -6.94
N TRP A 8 5.01 -15.88 -5.85
CA TRP A 8 4.64 -14.65 -5.15
C TRP A 8 5.62 -14.40 -4.00
N VAL A 9 6.29 -13.25 -4.04
CA VAL A 9 7.27 -12.82 -3.03
C VAL A 9 6.63 -11.79 -2.11
N MET A 10 6.61 -12.06 -0.80
CA MET A 10 6.10 -11.19 0.26
C MET A 10 7.15 -11.06 1.35
N VAL A 11 8.21 -10.30 1.07
CA VAL A 11 9.31 -10.05 2.01
C VAL A 11 9.52 -8.55 2.19
N PRO A 12 10.20 -8.10 3.27
CA PRO A 12 10.51 -6.68 3.46
C PRO A 12 11.22 -6.08 2.26
N SER A 13 10.89 -4.83 1.93
CA SER A 13 11.52 -4.10 0.82
C SER A 13 13.05 -3.94 0.99
N GLY A 14 13.74 -3.61 -0.10
CA GLY A 14 15.18 -3.39 -0.09
C GLY A 14 15.99 -4.68 -0.25
N SER A 15 16.96 -4.92 0.64
CA SER A 15 17.93 -6.02 0.51
C SER A 15 17.30 -7.41 0.56
N ALA A 16 16.25 -7.60 1.37
CA ALA A 16 15.54 -8.87 1.46
C ALA A 16 14.87 -9.23 0.12
N THR A 17 14.17 -8.30 -0.49
CA THR A 17 13.55 -8.47 -1.81
C THR A 17 14.62 -8.70 -2.89
N GLU A 18 15.70 -7.92 -2.89
CA GLU A 18 16.80 -8.07 -3.88
C GLU A 18 17.46 -9.45 -3.79
N SER A 19 17.78 -9.94 -2.58
CA SER A 19 18.40 -11.27 -2.41
C SER A 19 17.43 -12.38 -2.81
N THR A 20 16.17 -12.32 -2.40
CA THR A 20 15.16 -13.33 -2.74
C THR A 20 14.95 -13.42 -4.26
N ILE A 21 14.79 -12.29 -4.94
CA ILE A 21 14.61 -12.27 -6.40
C ILE A 21 15.86 -12.77 -7.13
N LYS A 22 17.06 -12.44 -6.64
CA LYS A 22 18.32 -12.96 -7.17
C LYS A 22 18.41 -14.47 -7.05
N ASP A 23 18.09 -15.04 -5.89
CA ASP A 23 18.12 -16.48 -5.68
C ASP A 23 17.09 -17.19 -6.57
N LEU A 24 15.87 -16.64 -6.69
CA LEU A 24 14.85 -17.14 -7.58
C LEU A 24 15.30 -17.10 -9.05
N SER A 25 16.03 -16.08 -9.47
CA SER A 25 16.50 -15.97 -10.86
C SER A 25 17.43 -17.09 -11.28
N THR A 26 18.11 -17.73 -10.32
CA THR A 26 18.98 -18.90 -10.58
C THR A 26 18.24 -20.25 -10.54
N ALA A 27 17.06 -20.28 -9.91
CA ALA A 27 16.25 -21.50 -9.72
C ALA A 27 15.09 -21.63 -10.71
N LEU A 28 14.72 -20.54 -11.37
CA LEU A 28 13.60 -20.47 -12.30
C LEU A 28 14.07 -20.62 -13.76
N ASN A 29 13.12 -21.01 -14.60
CA ASN A 29 13.35 -21.21 -16.02
C ASN A 29 12.80 -20.03 -16.84
N LYS A 30 13.26 -19.93 -18.08
CA LYS A 30 12.70 -19.01 -19.05
C LYS A 30 11.19 -19.24 -19.20
N GLY A 31 10.42 -18.17 -19.07
CA GLY A 31 8.97 -18.17 -19.13
C GLY A 31 8.29 -18.17 -17.76
N ASP A 32 9.02 -18.44 -16.65
CA ASP A 32 8.46 -18.35 -15.31
C ASP A 32 8.17 -16.90 -14.92
N ILE A 33 7.34 -16.71 -13.90
CA ILE A 33 6.86 -15.39 -13.45
C ILE A 33 7.19 -15.24 -11.96
N ILE A 34 7.74 -14.08 -11.60
CA ILE A 34 7.86 -13.62 -10.22
C ILE A 34 6.86 -12.48 -10.02
N ILE A 35 6.12 -12.49 -8.92
CA ILE A 35 5.26 -11.41 -8.47
C ILE A 35 5.88 -10.83 -7.20
N ASP A 36 6.37 -9.58 -7.24
CA ASP A 36 6.81 -8.84 -6.06
C ASP A 36 5.58 -8.16 -5.44
N GLY A 37 5.06 -8.74 -4.35
CA GLY A 37 3.88 -8.25 -3.62
C GLY A 37 4.23 -7.43 -2.38
N GLY A 38 5.52 -7.18 -2.13
CA GLY A 38 5.98 -6.32 -1.04
C GLY A 38 5.80 -4.83 -1.35
N ASN A 39 6.05 -3.98 -0.35
CA ASN A 39 6.05 -2.52 -0.54
C ASN A 39 7.39 -2.04 -1.09
N SER A 40 7.75 -2.51 -2.29
CA SER A 40 9.03 -2.19 -2.92
C SER A 40 9.03 -0.81 -3.57
N TYR A 41 10.20 -0.15 -3.54
CA TYR A 41 10.37 1.11 -4.25
C TYR A 41 10.34 0.88 -5.78
N TYR A 42 9.42 1.55 -6.48
CA TYR A 42 9.14 1.29 -7.90
C TYR A 42 10.39 1.43 -8.81
N LYS A 43 11.33 2.35 -8.52
CA LYS A 43 12.58 2.51 -9.28
C LYS A 43 13.50 1.28 -9.16
N GLU A 44 13.47 0.58 -8.01
CA GLU A 44 14.18 -0.70 -7.84
C GLU A 44 13.47 -1.83 -8.58
N THR A 45 12.16 -1.85 -8.54
CA THR A 45 11.33 -2.82 -9.28
C THR A 45 11.62 -2.78 -10.78
N ILE A 46 11.70 -1.59 -11.38
CA ILE A 46 12.07 -1.42 -12.79
C ILE A 46 13.44 -2.03 -13.08
N LYS A 47 14.44 -1.78 -12.21
CA LYS A 47 15.79 -2.34 -12.36
C LYS A 47 15.79 -3.87 -12.27
N ARG A 48 15.01 -4.44 -11.33
CA ARG A 48 14.85 -5.91 -11.18
C ARG A 48 14.19 -6.52 -12.41
N ALA A 49 13.14 -5.89 -12.94
CA ALA A 49 12.45 -6.35 -14.15
C ALA A 49 13.38 -6.41 -15.36
N ILE A 50 14.22 -5.39 -15.56
CA ILE A 50 15.22 -5.37 -16.65
C ILE A 50 16.19 -6.54 -16.51
N LYS A 51 16.75 -6.78 -15.31
CA LYS A 51 17.68 -7.89 -15.06
C LYS A 51 17.02 -9.25 -15.31
N LEU A 52 15.81 -9.48 -14.80
CA LEU A 52 15.09 -10.76 -14.95
C LEU A 52 14.72 -11.04 -16.41
N LYS A 53 14.47 -10.01 -17.20
CA LYS A 53 14.19 -10.14 -18.62
C LYS A 53 15.37 -10.76 -19.40
N GLU A 54 16.62 -10.56 -18.95
CA GLU A 54 17.81 -11.19 -19.55
C GLU A 54 17.78 -12.71 -19.39
N PHE A 55 17.15 -13.22 -18.32
CA PHE A 55 16.94 -14.66 -18.06
C PHE A 55 15.62 -15.17 -18.67
N GLY A 56 14.84 -14.29 -19.30
CA GLY A 56 13.53 -14.63 -19.84
C GLY A 56 12.45 -14.86 -18.79
N ILE A 57 12.65 -14.35 -17.56
CA ILE A 57 11.70 -14.40 -16.43
C ILE A 57 10.92 -13.07 -16.41
N SER A 58 9.61 -13.14 -16.26
CA SER A 58 8.76 -11.96 -16.12
C SER A 58 8.65 -11.54 -14.67
N LEU A 59 8.79 -10.23 -14.37
CA LEU A 59 8.46 -9.64 -13.09
C LEU A 59 7.13 -8.89 -13.19
N LEU A 60 6.20 -9.21 -12.30
CA LEU A 60 5.04 -8.39 -12.00
C LEU A 60 5.24 -7.74 -10.64
N ASP A 61 4.86 -6.49 -10.51
CA ASP A 61 4.83 -5.76 -9.25
C ASP A 61 3.37 -5.59 -8.81
N SER A 62 3.10 -5.98 -7.57
CA SER A 62 1.77 -5.92 -6.98
C SER A 62 1.77 -5.00 -5.76
N GLY A 63 1.40 -3.75 -5.96
CA GLY A 63 1.06 -2.87 -4.85
C GLY A 63 -0.19 -3.41 -4.16
N THR A 64 -0.04 -3.76 -2.88
CA THR A 64 -1.10 -4.42 -2.10
C THR A 64 -1.58 -3.51 -0.97
N SER A 65 -2.88 -3.27 -0.90
CA SER A 65 -3.56 -2.59 0.21
C SER A 65 -4.64 -3.49 0.79
N GLY A 66 -4.92 -3.39 2.10
CA GLY A 66 -5.89 -4.24 2.81
C GLY A 66 -5.40 -4.67 4.19
N GLY A 67 -4.10 -4.58 4.46
CA GLY A 67 -3.51 -4.87 5.77
C GLY A 67 -3.87 -6.27 6.27
N VAL A 68 -4.02 -6.39 7.59
CA VAL A 68 -4.32 -7.67 8.27
C VAL A 68 -5.71 -8.21 7.97
N TRP A 69 -6.66 -7.36 7.58
CA TRP A 69 -8.03 -7.77 7.22
C TRP A 69 -8.16 -8.29 5.79
N GLY A 70 -7.09 -8.18 4.98
CA GLY A 70 -7.12 -8.67 3.60
C GLY A 70 -7.38 -10.16 3.44
N GLU A 71 -7.13 -10.98 4.48
CA GLU A 71 -7.47 -12.40 4.49
C GLU A 71 -8.98 -12.62 4.47
N GLU A 72 -9.75 -11.79 5.17
CA GLU A 72 -11.21 -11.88 5.28
C GLU A 72 -11.93 -11.06 4.21
N GLU A 73 -11.48 -9.82 4.00
CA GLU A 73 -12.15 -8.83 3.14
C GLU A 73 -11.63 -8.85 1.67
N GLY A 74 -10.48 -9.50 1.44
CA GLY A 74 -9.74 -9.41 0.19
C GLY A 74 -8.85 -8.17 0.11
N TYR A 75 -8.01 -8.13 -0.92
CA TYR A 75 -7.01 -7.07 -1.11
C TYR A 75 -7.37 -6.15 -2.27
N CYS A 76 -6.90 -4.91 -2.19
CA CYS A 76 -6.79 -4.01 -3.34
C CYS A 76 -5.40 -4.20 -3.97
N LEU A 77 -5.36 -4.71 -5.21
CA LEU A 77 -4.14 -5.09 -5.91
C LEU A 77 -3.91 -4.21 -7.13
N MET A 78 -2.83 -3.44 -7.13
CA MET A 78 -2.39 -2.54 -8.20
C MET A 78 -1.24 -3.21 -8.93
N ILE A 79 -1.48 -3.76 -10.13
CA ILE A 79 -0.52 -4.65 -10.80
C ILE A 79 0.21 -3.95 -11.93
N GLY A 80 1.54 -3.92 -11.87
CA GLY A 80 2.41 -3.51 -12.96
C GLY A 80 3.18 -4.68 -13.57
N GLY A 81 3.74 -4.48 -14.78
CA GLY A 81 4.62 -5.45 -15.41
C GLY A 81 4.21 -5.89 -16.81
N ASP A 82 4.79 -7.00 -17.28
CA ASP A 82 4.48 -7.53 -18.61
C ASP A 82 2.99 -7.91 -18.73
N LYS A 83 2.33 -7.35 -19.72
CA LYS A 83 0.88 -7.53 -19.92
C LYS A 83 0.46 -8.98 -20.14
N LYS A 84 1.29 -9.80 -20.78
CA LYS A 84 0.99 -11.22 -21.00
C LYS A 84 1.11 -12.01 -19.71
N ALA A 85 2.14 -11.70 -18.90
CA ALA A 85 2.29 -12.29 -17.57
C ALA A 85 1.12 -11.90 -16.66
N TYR A 86 0.68 -10.63 -16.68
CA TYR A 86 -0.52 -10.18 -15.99
C TYR A 86 -1.76 -10.97 -16.42
N ASP A 87 -2.02 -11.10 -17.72
CA ASP A 87 -3.19 -11.82 -18.24
C ASP A 87 -3.18 -13.30 -17.83
N HIS A 88 -2.00 -13.92 -17.78
CA HIS A 88 -1.82 -15.28 -17.27
C HIS A 88 -2.16 -15.38 -15.77
N CYS A 89 -1.70 -14.43 -14.95
CA CYS A 89 -1.90 -14.41 -13.50
C CYS A 89 -3.26 -13.80 -13.07
N LYS A 90 -4.06 -13.29 -13.99
CA LYS A 90 -5.34 -12.63 -13.67
C LYS A 90 -6.30 -13.48 -12.82
N PRO A 91 -6.42 -14.81 -12.98
CA PRO A 91 -7.24 -15.63 -12.09
C PRO A 91 -6.75 -15.61 -10.63
N LEU A 92 -5.42 -15.59 -10.42
CA LEU A 92 -4.81 -15.49 -9.10
C LEU A 92 -5.14 -14.13 -8.44
N PHE A 93 -4.97 -13.03 -9.17
CA PHE A 93 -5.30 -11.69 -8.65
C PHE A 93 -6.78 -11.58 -8.27
N LYS A 94 -7.67 -12.12 -9.09
CA LYS A 94 -9.10 -12.13 -8.81
C LYS A 94 -9.48 -12.93 -7.56
N SER A 95 -8.74 -14.01 -7.24
CA SER A 95 -9.02 -14.82 -6.06
C SER A 95 -8.59 -14.14 -4.75
N LEU A 96 -7.62 -13.21 -4.83
CA LEU A 96 -7.12 -12.45 -3.68
C LEU A 96 -7.80 -11.09 -3.50
N ALA A 97 -8.46 -10.59 -4.54
CA ALA A 97 -9.00 -9.25 -4.58
C ALA A 97 -10.29 -9.09 -3.75
N ALA A 98 -10.46 -7.91 -3.16
CA ALA A 98 -11.70 -7.48 -2.52
C ALA A 98 -12.80 -7.26 -3.56
N GLY A 99 -13.47 -8.35 -3.94
CA GLY A 99 -14.53 -8.35 -4.94
C GLY A 99 -14.04 -8.19 -6.40
N PRO A 100 -14.98 -8.03 -7.35
CA PRO A 100 -14.68 -8.10 -8.79
C PRO A 100 -13.74 -6.97 -9.30
N SER A 101 -13.72 -5.84 -8.62
CA SER A 101 -12.96 -4.64 -8.99
C SER A 101 -11.75 -4.37 -8.09
N GLY A 102 -11.42 -5.28 -7.17
CA GLY A 102 -10.32 -5.11 -6.21
C GLY A 102 -8.93 -5.33 -6.82
N SER A 103 -8.80 -5.69 -8.08
CA SER A 103 -7.50 -5.82 -8.76
C SER A 103 -7.55 -5.34 -10.19
N ASP A 104 -6.52 -4.58 -10.63
CA ASP A 104 -6.42 -4.16 -12.03
C ASP A 104 -4.97 -3.92 -12.46
N TYR A 105 -4.77 -3.83 -13.77
CA TYR A 105 -3.50 -3.55 -14.41
C TYR A 105 -3.22 -2.05 -14.48
N MET A 106 -2.12 -1.61 -13.86
CA MET A 106 -1.76 -0.20 -13.79
C MET A 106 -0.83 0.25 -14.92
N GLY A 107 -0.11 -0.68 -15.53
CA GLY A 107 0.85 -0.34 -16.58
C GLY A 107 2.09 -1.24 -16.58
N GLU A 108 3.17 -0.78 -17.21
CA GLU A 108 4.44 -1.50 -17.30
C GLU A 108 5.11 -1.67 -15.93
N SER A 109 6.24 -2.38 -15.90
CA SER A 109 6.97 -2.70 -14.67
C SER A 109 7.26 -1.45 -13.82
N GLY A 110 6.89 -1.53 -12.56
CA GLY A 110 6.97 -0.46 -11.57
C GLY A 110 5.67 0.34 -11.41
N ALA A 111 4.71 0.26 -12.36
CA ALA A 111 3.48 1.03 -12.27
C ALA A 111 2.60 0.63 -11.08
N GLY A 112 2.56 -0.65 -10.71
CA GLY A 112 1.83 -1.13 -9.54
C GLY A 112 2.39 -0.56 -8.23
N HIS A 113 3.70 -0.70 -8.03
CA HIS A 113 4.38 -0.14 -6.87
C HIS A 113 4.35 1.39 -6.84
N PHE A 114 4.43 2.07 -7.99
CA PHE A 114 4.29 3.51 -8.07
C PHE A 114 2.90 3.96 -7.59
N VAL A 115 1.83 3.33 -8.11
CA VAL A 115 0.46 3.67 -7.70
C VAL A 115 0.24 3.38 -6.21
N LYS A 116 0.79 2.26 -5.69
CA LYS A 116 0.73 1.95 -4.25
C LYS A 116 1.50 2.97 -3.41
N MET A 117 2.66 3.42 -3.85
CA MET A 117 3.45 4.46 -3.18
C MET A 117 2.64 5.76 -3.04
N ILE A 118 1.99 6.22 -4.11
CA ILE A 118 1.12 7.40 -4.07
C ILE A 118 -0.10 7.18 -3.17
N HIS A 119 -0.72 5.98 -3.23
CA HIS A 119 -1.80 5.61 -2.31
C HIS A 119 -1.38 5.81 -0.84
N ASN A 120 -0.21 5.32 -0.45
CA ASN A 120 0.28 5.46 0.92
C ASN A 120 0.63 6.93 1.27
N GLY A 121 1.14 7.70 0.34
CA GLY A 121 1.32 9.15 0.54
C GLY A 121 0.00 9.86 0.86
N ILE A 122 -1.07 9.52 0.13
CA ILE A 122 -2.43 10.05 0.40
C ILE A 122 -2.92 9.58 1.78
N GLU A 123 -2.71 8.30 2.12
CA GLU A 123 -3.08 7.73 3.42
C GLU A 123 -2.42 8.49 4.58
N TYR A 124 -1.13 8.82 4.49
CA TYR A 124 -0.44 9.64 5.49
C TYR A 124 -1.11 11.00 5.69
N GLY A 125 -1.45 11.70 4.59
CA GLY A 125 -2.16 12.98 4.66
C GLY A 125 -3.55 12.87 5.28
N MET A 126 -4.27 11.78 5.00
CA MET A 126 -5.58 11.51 5.59
C MET A 126 -5.47 11.23 7.09
N MET A 127 -4.53 10.39 7.50
CA MET A 127 -4.28 10.07 8.91
C MET A 127 -3.91 11.33 9.70
N GLN A 128 -3.02 12.16 9.17
CA GLN A 128 -2.61 13.41 9.82
C GLN A 128 -3.79 14.38 9.96
N SER A 129 -4.61 14.54 8.92
CA SER A 129 -5.78 15.41 8.97
C SER A 129 -6.81 14.94 10.00
N MET A 130 -7.00 13.63 10.15
CA MET A 130 -7.86 13.06 11.19
C MET A 130 -7.28 13.30 12.58
N ALA A 131 -5.98 13.04 12.79
CA ALA A 131 -5.32 13.26 14.06
C ALA A 131 -5.45 14.71 14.54
N GLU A 132 -5.12 15.68 13.68
CA GLU A 132 -5.27 17.12 13.98
C GLU A 132 -6.73 17.49 14.31
N GLY A 133 -7.69 16.98 13.53
CA GLY A 133 -9.09 17.27 13.75
C GLY A 133 -9.61 16.73 15.07
N PHE A 134 -9.24 15.49 15.43
CA PHE A 134 -9.64 14.88 16.70
C PHE A 134 -8.91 15.49 17.89
N GLU A 135 -7.66 15.93 17.74
CA GLU A 135 -6.96 16.70 18.78
C GLU A 135 -7.65 18.04 19.05
N ILE A 136 -8.11 18.76 18.02
CA ILE A 136 -8.88 19.99 18.18
C ILE A 136 -10.20 19.73 18.89
N LEU A 137 -10.93 18.66 18.54
CA LEU A 137 -12.15 18.26 19.23
C LEU A 137 -11.90 17.95 20.71
N HIS A 138 -10.85 17.19 21.01
CA HIS A 138 -10.44 16.86 22.38
C HIS A 138 -10.08 18.09 23.19
N ALA A 139 -9.33 19.04 22.61
CA ALA A 139 -8.92 20.26 23.30
C ALA A 139 -10.07 21.24 23.59
N LYS A 140 -11.25 21.06 22.97
CA LYS A 140 -12.42 21.95 23.17
C LYS A 140 -13.25 21.55 24.40
N ASN A 141 -12.68 21.70 25.58
CA ASN A 141 -13.25 21.29 26.86
C ASN A 141 -14.64 21.87 27.20
N GLU A 142 -15.03 23.03 26.60
CA GLU A 142 -16.32 23.68 26.88
C GLU A 142 -17.52 22.83 26.45
N PHE A 143 -17.35 21.87 25.53
CA PHE A 143 -18.45 21.07 24.98
C PHE A 143 -18.50 19.65 25.54
N ASP A 144 -17.49 19.22 26.31
CA ASP A 144 -17.39 17.86 26.85
C ASP A 144 -17.66 16.79 25.78
N LEU A 145 -16.91 16.87 24.68
CA LEU A 145 -17.15 16.08 23.48
C LEU A 145 -16.70 14.64 23.67
N ASP A 146 -17.58 13.71 23.34
CA ASP A 146 -17.28 12.27 23.27
C ASP A 146 -16.72 11.93 21.87
N LEU A 147 -15.42 11.69 21.76
CA LEU A 147 -14.72 11.44 20.50
C LEU A 147 -15.17 10.15 19.83
N HIS A 148 -15.42 9.08 20.60
CA HIS A 148 -15.96 7.83 20.09
C HIS A 148 -17.35 8.03 19.48
N LYS A 149 -18.23 8.77 20.14
CA LYS A 149 -19.56 9.08 19.61
C LYS A 149 -19.49 9.89 18.31
N ILE A 150 -18.51 10.79 18.19
CA ILE A 150 -18.30 11.58 16.98
C ILE A 150 -17.81 10.70 15.84
N SER A 151 -16.78 9.85 16.06
CA SER A 151 -16.27 8.93 15.05
C SER A 151 -17.37 7.98 14.57
N SER A 152 -18.10 7.37 15.50
CA SER A 152 -19.24 6.49 15.18
C SER A 152 -20.30 7.17 14.32
N LEU A 153 -20.66 8.42 14.65
CA LEU A 153 -21.62 9.19 13.86
C LEU A 153 -21.10 9.46 12.44
N TRP A 154 -19.84 9.85 12.32
CA TRP A 154 -19.27 10.23 11.02
C TRP A 154 -19.09 9.06 10.05
N ARG A 155 -19.08 7.84 10.51
CA ARG A 155 -19.10 6.62 9.68
C ARG A 155 -20.39 6.49 8.84
N HIS A 156 -21.46 7.20 9.21
CA HIS A 156 -22.78 7.11 8.60
C HIS A 156 -23.17 8.41 7.88
N GLY A 157 -22.95 8.43 6.55
CA GLY A 157 -23.39 9.54 5.69
C GLY A 157 -22.50 10.80 5.69
N SER A 158 -21.44 10.83 6.49
CA SER A 158 -20.47 11.93 6.48
C SER A 158 -19.55 11.83 5.25
N VAL A 159 -19.10 12.98 4.75
CA VAL A 159 -18.14 13.06 3.63
C VAL A 159 -16.76 12.50 4.02
N VAL A 160 -16.38 12.55 5.31
CA VAL A 160 -15.08 12.06 5.79
C VAL A 160 -15.08 10.57 6.14
N ARG A 161 -16.19 9.86 5.92
CA ARG A 161 -16.23 8.41 6.15
C ARG A 161 -15.15 7.72 5.32
N SER A 162 -14.43 6.80 5.95
CA SER A 162 -13.34 6.04 5.31
C SER A 162 -13.02 4.84 6.17
N TRP A 163 -12.30 3.86 5.63
CA TRP A 163 -11.80 2.75 6.44
C TRP A 163 -10.87 3.23 7.57
N LEU A 164 -10.07 4.28 7.34
CA LEU A 164 -9.24 4.88 8.40
C LEU A 164 -10.10 5.41 9.56
N LEU A 165 -11.26 5.99 9.27
CA LEU A 165 -12.22 6.41 10.30
C LEU A 165 -12.83 5.22 11.04
N ASP A 166 -13.11 4.10 10.36
CA ASP A 166 -13.59 2.87 10.99
C ASP A 166 -12.55 2.30 11.97
N LEU A 167 -11.27 2.33 11.60
CA LEU A 167 -10.17 1.89 12.47
C LEU A 167 -10.00 2.80 13.68
N MET A 168 -10.10 4.12 13.49
CA MET A 168 -10.05 5.09 14.58
C MET A 168 -11.25 4.92 15.52
N ASP A 169 -12.45 4.70 15.00
CA ASP A 169 -13.64 4.42 15.81
C ASP A 169 -13.46 3.16 16.68
N SER A 170 -12.89 2.11 16.11
CA SER A 170 -12.56 0.89 16.85
C SER A 170 -11.59 1.19 18.01
N ALA A 171 -10.51 1.92 17.76
CA ALA A 171 -9.53 2.29 18.78
C ALA A 171 -10.16 3.14 19.91
N LEU A 172 -10.95 4.15 19.55
CA LEU A 172 -11.64 5.02 20.50
C LEU A 172 -12.72 4.27 21.30
N SER A 173 -13.29 3.19 20.76
CA SER A 173 -14.24 2.35 21.49
C SER A 173 -13.59 1.52 22.58
N GLU A 174 -12.30 1.19 22.45
CA GLU A 174 -11.51 0.44 23.42
C GLU A 174 -10.87 1.36 24.46
N ASP A 175 -10.32 2.49 24.02
CA ASP A 175 -9.69 3.51 24.86
C ASP A 175 -10.02 4.90 24.32
N SER A 176 -10.97 5.60 24.95
CA SER A 176 -11.45 6.93 24.52
C SER A 176 -10.37 8.02 24.55
N GLU A 177 -9.34 7.83 25.35
CA GLU A 177 -8.22 8.78 25.52
C GLU A 177 -6.96 8.35 24.76
N LEU A 178 -6.98 7.17 24.12
CA LEU A 178 -5.83 6.54 23.45
C LEU A 178 -4.56 6.50 24.34
N SER A 179 -4.75 6.38 25.66
CA SER A 179 -3.68 6.45 26.67
C SER A 179 -2.70 5.27 26.60
N ASP A 180 -3.17 4.14 26.10
CA ASP A 180 -2.39 2.91 25.93
C ASP A 180 -1.67 2.84 24.56
N VAL A 181 -1.88 3.84 23.69
CA VAL A 181 -1.26 3.89 22.36
C VAL A 181 0.02 4.72 22.41
N ALA A 182 1.14 4.15 21.94
CA ALA A 182 2.39 4.88 21.87
C ALA A 182 2.30 6.00 20.82
N PRO A 183 2.79 7.23 21.10
CA PRO A 183 2.78 8.34 20.15
C PRO A 183 3.93 8.17 19.11
N TYR A 184 3.84 7.11 18.32
CA TYR A 184 4.87 6.75 17.35
C TYR A 184 4.25 6.09 16.13
N VAL A 185 4.62 6.59 14.95
CA VAL A 185 4.27 6.00 13.65
C VAL A 185 5.55 5.73 12.88
N GLU A 186 5.72 4.50 12.38
CA GLU A 186 6.90 4.12 11.61
C GLU A 186 6.84 4.70 10.20
N ASP A 187 7.95 5.30 9.75
CA ASP A 187 8.15 5.71 8.35
C ASP A 187 8.49 4.48 7.50
N SER A 188 7.51 3.93 6.79
CA SER A 188 7.69 2.80 5.87
C SER A 188 8.44 3.17 4.58
N GLY A 189 8.73 4.45 4.36
CA GLY A 189 9.42 5.00 3.20
C GLY A 189 8.51 5.52 2.09
N GLU A 190 7.28 5.06 1.98
CA GLU A 190 6.39 5.36 0.84
C GLU A 190 5.94 6.83 0.84
N GLY A 191 5.63 7.41 2.01
CA GLY A 191 5.35 8.84 2.12
C GLY A 191 6.55 9.68 1.68
N ARG A 192 7.74 9.31 2.11
CA ARG A 192 8.99 9.95 1.73
C ARG A 192 9.28 9.84 0.23
N TRP A 193 9.11 8.65 -0.36
CA TRP A 193 9.30 8.45 -1.80
C TRP A 193 8.27 9.24 -2.63
N THR A 194 7.03 9.36 -2.15
CA THR A 194 5.99 10.18 -2.79
C THR A 194 6.39 11.66 -2.84
N ILE A 195 6.96 12.19 -1.75
CA ILE A 195 7.45 13.57 -1.70
C ILE A 195 8.62 13.78 -2.65
N LEU A 196 9.59 12.86 -2.67
CA LEU A 196 10.73 12.94 -3.59
C LEU A 196 10.26 12.91 -5.05
N GLU A 197 9.29 12.07 -5.37
CA GLU A 197 8.71 12.01 -6.71
C GLU A 197 7.95 13.29 -7.07
N SER A 198 7.24 13.88 -6.12
CA SER A 198 6.54 15.15 -6.35
C SER A 198 7.52 16.29 -6.69
N ILE A 199 8.71 16.29 -6.08
CA ILE A 199 9.78 17.23 -6.40
C ILE A 199 10.35 16.95 -7.80
N ASP A 200 10.62 15.69 -8.13
CA ASP A 200 11.14 15.27 -9.45
C ASP A 200 10.16 15.63 -10.59
N LEU A 201 8.85 15.66 -10.30
CA LEU A 201 7.78 15.97 -11.25
C LEU A 201 7.30 17.44 -11.22
N ASP A 202 7.90 18.30 -10.39
CA ASP A 202 7.45 19.69 -10.17
C ASP A 202 5.96 19.78 -9.74
N VAL A 203 5.46 18.82 -8.95
CA VAL A 203 4.07 18.76 -8.46
C VAL A 203 4.02 19.16 -6.98
N PRO A 204 3.27 20.20 -6.58
CA PRO A 204 3.12 20.54 -5.17
C PRO A 204 2.40 19.44 -4.37
N SER A 205 2.98 19.04 -3.22
CA SER A 205 2.44 17.98 -2.34
C SER A 205 2.37 18.42 -0.87
N HIS A 206 1.80 19.60 -0.59
CA HIS A 206 1.85 20.22 0.75
C HIS A 206 1.28 19.34 1.86
N ALA A 207 0.10 18.75 1.66
CA ALA A 207 -0.54 17.89 2.67
C ALA A 207 0.29 16.65 2.99
N ILE A 208 0.79 15.95 1.95
CA ILE A 208 1.62 14.75 2.12
C ILE A 208 2.97 15.12 2.75
N THR A 209 3.54 16.26 2.35
CA THR A 209 4.82 16.74 2.92
C THR A 209 4.65 17.07 4.40
N SER A 210 3.58 17.75 4.78
CA SER A 210 3.30 18.06 6.19
C SER A 210 3.17 16.80 7.03
N SER A 211 2.45 15.79 6.57
CA SER A 211 2.24 14.54 7.30
C SER A 211 3.50 13.70 7.53
N LEU A 212 4.56 13.90 6.75
CA LEU A 212 5.84 13.21 6.98
C LEU A 212 6.64 13.83 8.15
N TYR A 213 6.42 15.12 8.45
CA TYR A 213 7.16 15.85 9.48
C TYR A 213 6.42 15.91 10.83
N SER A 214 5.21 15.39 10.89
CA SER A 214 4.41 15.30 12.11
C SER A 214 4.65 13.98 12.82
#